data_54ca7b5c477db43f4f03fd2a72094f0b
#
_entry.id   54ca7b5c477db43f4f03fd2a72094f0b
#
_cell.length_a   1.000
_cell.length_b   1.000
_cell.length_c   1.000
_cell.angle_alpha   90.00
_cell.angle_beta   90.00
_cell.angle_gamma   90.00
#
_symmetry.space_group_name_H-M   'P 1'
#
loop_
_entity.id
_entity.type
_entity.pdbx_description
1 polymer ?
#
loop_
_entity_poly.entity_id
_entity_poly.type
_entity_poly.pdbx_seq_one_letter_code
_entity_poly.pdbx_strand_id
1 'polypeptide(L)'
;MSTIYTLVKKDTAPQIRATLTREDDGSVINFSGGTCVLKFRKKDTTNILFTLSAANVGDNFEDGIAIFSFSGTNLHHNAGYYEGEIEVTYSSGVIETLYEILEFYLRDDF
;
A
#
# COMPACT_ATOMS: atom_id res chain seq x y z
N MET A 1 9.93 8.58 10.38
CA MET A 1 8.59 9.01 10.82
C MET A 1 7.56 8.45 9.88
N SER A 2 6.56 7.75 10.39
CA SER A 2 5.51 7.19 9.55
C SER A 2 4.32 8.14 9.48
N THR A 3 3.65 8.15 8.34
CA THR A 3 2.43 8.91 8.12
C THR A 3 1.25 7.97 8.41
N ILE A 4 0.26 8.48 9.15
CA ILE A 4 -0.96 7.74 9.42
C ILE A 4 -2.03 8.21 8.43
N TYR A 5 -2.55 7.29 7.63
CA TYR A 5 -3.66 7.57 6.72
C TYR A 5 -4.98 7.27 7.44
N THR A 6 -5.92 8.21 7.37
CA THR A 6 -7.25 8.00 7.95
C THR A 6 -8.20 7.54 6.87
N LEU A 7 -8.85 6.40 7.10
CA LEU A 7 -9.86 5.83 6.21
C LEU A 7 -11.20 5.81 6.93
N VAL A 8 -12.30 5.85 6.18
CA VAL A 8 -13.65 5.76 6.72
C VAL A 8 -14.25 4.43 6.31
N LYS A 9 -14.85 3.72 7.27
CA LYS A 9 -15.49 2.43 7.00
C LYS A 9 -16.51 2.55 5.88
N LYS A 10 -16.53 1.55 5.02
CA LYS A 10 -17.47 1.41 3.91
C LYS A 10 -17.29 2.42 2.77
N ASP A 11 -16.32 3.32 2.85
CA ASP A 11 -16.02 4.17 1.71
C ASP A 11 -15.60 3.33 0.50
N THR A 12 -15.95 3.79 -0.69
CA THR A 12 -15.76 3.02 -1.92
C THR A 12 -14.67 3.59 -2.82
N ALA A 13 -14.12 4.75 -2.49
CA ALA A 13 -13.22 5.45 -3.41
C ALA A 13 -11.89 5.95 -2.83
N PRO A 14 -11.45 5.59 -1.61
CA PRO A 14 -10.15 6.10 -1.17
C PRO A 14 -9.02 5.47 -1.97
N GLN A 15 -8.03 6.30 -2.29
CA GLN A 15 -6.81 5.88 -2.97
C GLN A 15 -5.60 6.34 -2.18
N ILE A 16 -4.53 5.57 -2.26
CA ILE A 16 -3.23 5.94 -1.70
C ILE A 16 -2.22 5.93 -2.84
N ARG A 17 -1.50 7.05 -2.95
CA ARG A 17 -0.39 7.17 -3.89
C ARG A 17 0.90 7.20 -3.10
N ALA A 18 1.76 6.24 -3.36
CA ALA A 18 3.06 6.14 -2.70
C ALA A 18 4.16 6.30 -3.74
N THR A 19 5.20 7.08 -3.40
CA THR A 19 6.43 7.12 -4.19
C THR A 19 7.46 6.29 -3.46
N LEU A 20 7.93 5.22 -4.11
CA LEU A 20 8.86 4.27 -3.52
C LEU A 20 10.28 4.72 -3.78
N THR A 21 11.04 4.91 -2.72
CA THR A 21 12.43 5.36 -2.80
C THR A 21 13.33 4.42 -2.01
N ARG A 22 14.60 4.37 -2.42
CA ARG A 22 15.61 3.63 -1.67
C ARG A 22 16.04 4.44 -0.47
N GLU A 23 16.19 3.76 0.64
CA GLU A 23 16.52 4.41 1.91
C GLU A 23 17.97 4.96 1.92
N ASP A 24 18.87 4.28 1.24
CA ASP A 24 20.29 4.62 1.25
C ASP A 24 20.63 5.91 0.49
N ASP A 25 20.02 6.15 -0.68
CA ASP A 25 20.35 7.30 -1.51
C ASP A 25 19.13 8.14 -1.94
N GLY A 26 17.91 7.74 -1.55
CA GLY A 26 16.69 8.47 -1.89
C GLY A 26 16.25 8.35 -3.35
N SER A 27 16.92 7.52 -4.15
CA SER A 27 16.52 7.34 -5.55
C SER A 27 15.19 6.59 -5.64
N VAL A 28 14.42 6.87 -6.69
CA VAL A 28 13.15 6.18 -6.90
C VAL A 28 13.40 4.72 -7.29
N ILE A 29 12.50 3.85 -6.87
CA ILE A 29 12.54 2.44 -7.24
C ILE A 29 11.79 2.28 -8.56
N ASN A 30 12.51 2.00 -9.63
CA ASN A 30 11.91 1.73 -10.94
C ASN A 30 11.51 0.26 -10.98
N PHE A 31 10.19 -0.02 -10.98
CA PHE A 31 9.69 -1.39 -11.10
C PHE A 31 8.83 -1.58 -12.35
N SER A 32 9.15 -0.85 -13.42
CA SER A 32 8.52 -0.99 -14.72
C SER A 32 8.59 -2.44 -15.19
N GLY A 33 7.47 -2.96 -15.71
CA GLY A 33 7.35 -4.36 -16.10
C GLY A 33 7.12 -5.35 -14.96
N GLY A 34 7.17 -4.88 -13.73
CA GLY A 34 6.90 -5.69 -12.54
C GLY A 34 5.53 -5.42 -11.95
N THR A 35 5.37 -5.79 -10.68
CA THR A 35 4.13 -5.57 -9.93
C THR A 35 4.46 -5.04 -8.53
N CYS A 36 3.45 -4.43 -7.90
CA CYS A 36 3.57 -3.94 -6.54
C CYS A 36 2.26 -4.22 -5.81
N VAL A 37 2.36 -4.74 -4.60
CA VAL A 37 1.18 -5.06 -3.79
C VAL A 37 1.29 -4.42 -2.42
N LEU A 38 0.13 -4.10 -1.84
CA LEU A 38 0.00 -3.64 -0.46
C LEU A 38 -0.73 -4.74 0.32
N LYS A 39 -0.05 -5.30 1.31
CA LYS A 39 -0.63 -6.31 2.20
C LYS A 39 -1.13 -5.61 3.45
N PHE A 40 -2.41 -5.69 3.70
CA PHE A 40 -3.10 -4.94 4.75
C PHE A 40 -3.45 -5.89 5.90
N ARG A 41 -3.10 -5.47 7.13
CA ARG A 41 -3.34 -6.27 8.34
C ARG A 41 -3.72 -5.37 9.50
N LYS A 42 -4.35 -5.95 10.52
CA LYS A 42 -4.57 -5.24 11.78
C LYS A 42 -3.22 -5.02 12.46
N LYS A 43 -3.04 -3.86 13.10
CA LYS A 43 -1.79 -3.52 13.78
C LYS A 43 -1.41 -4.61 14.80
N ASP A 44 -0.12 -4.91 14.85
CA ASP A 44 0.47 -5.91 15.75
C ASP A 44 -0.02 -7.34 15.52
N THR A 45 -0.55 -7.63 14.32
CA THR A 45 -0.90 -8.99 13.91
C THR A 45 -0.12 -9.39 12.66
N THR A 46 -0.11 -10.68 12.35
CA THR A 46 0.55 -11.20 11.15
C THR A 46 -0.44 -11.70 10.10
N ASN A 47 -1.74 -11.64 10.41
CA ASN A 47 -2.77 -12.16 9.53
C ASN A 47 -3.15 -11.12 8.46
N ILE A 48 -2.88 -11.44 7.19
CA ILE A 48 -3.22 -10.56 6.08
C ILE A 48 -4.73 -10.59 5.85
N LEU A 49 -5.36 -9.41 5.95
CA LEU A 49 -6.80 -9.28 5.74
C LEU A 49 -7.14 -9.23 4.26
N PHE A 50 -6.35 -8.50 3.48
CA PHE A 50 -6.50 -8.42 2.03
C PHE A 50 -5.22 -7.86 1.41
N THR A 51 -5.10 -8.03 0.10
CA THR A 51 -3.97 -7.53 -0.67
C THR A 51 -4.50 -6.69 -1.83
N LEU A 52 -3.90 -5.50 -2.01
CA LEU A 52 -4.23 -4.61 -3.12
C LEU A 52 -3.07 -4.59 -4.10
N SER A 53 -3.38 -4.63 -5.40
CA SER A 53 -2.38 -4.49 -6.45
C SER A 53 -2.34 -3.03 -6.92
N ALA A 54 -1.13 -2.50 -7.11
CA ALA A 54 -0.96 -1.15 -7.63
C ALA A 54 -1.40 -1.06 -9.08
N ALA A 55 -2.07 0.04 -9.42
CA ALA A 55 -2.50 0.32 -10.78
C ALA A 55 -1.32 0.82 -11.61
N ASN A 56 -1.15 0.28 -12.82
CA ASN A 56 -0.16 0.74 -13.79
C ASN A 56 -0.85 1.65 -14.79
N VAL A 57 -0.65 2.96 -14.66
CA VAL A 57 -1.27 3.97 -15.52
C VAL A 57 -0.17 4.84 -16.11
N GLY A 58 0.03 4.78 -17.43
CA GLY A 58 1.06 5.57 -18.09
C GLY A 58 2.47 5.27 -17.61
N ASP A 59 2.73 4.00 -17.26
CA ASP A 59 4.02 3.53 -16.76
C ASP A 59 4.51 4.29 -15.51
N ASN A 60 3.59 4.55 -14.60
CA ASN A 60 3.93 5.18 -13.31
C ASN A 60 4.94 4.37 -12.49
N PHE A 61 5.07 3.06 -12.75
CA PHE A 61 6.03 2.19 -12.08
C PHE A 61 7.48 2.59 -12.38
N GLU A 62 7.74 3.16 -13.55
CA GLU A 62 9.08 3.66 -13.89
C GLU A 62 9.55 4.75 -12.94
N ASP A 63 8.62 5.58 -12.48
CA ASP A 63 8.89 6.68 -11.55
C ASP A 63 8.74 6.25 -10.08
N GLY A 64 8.59 4.98 -9.81
CA GLY A 64 8.44 4.46 -8.46
C GLY A 64 7.09 4.77 -7.83
N ILE A 65 6.08 5.09 -8.63
CA ILE A 65 4.77 5.48 -8.11
C ILE A 65 3.85 4.28 -8.09
N ALA A 66 3.28 4.00 -6.90
CA ALA A 66 2.31 2.94 -6.69
C ALA A 66 0.99 3.56 -6.23
N ILE A 67 -0.10 3.25 -6.94
CA ILE A 67 -1.43 3.75 -6.61
C ILE A 67 -2.31 2.57 -6.22
N PHE A 68 -2.80 2.59 -4.99
CA PHE A 68 -3.65 1.54 -4.44
C PHE A 68 -5.06 2.09 -4.22
N SER A 69 -6.06 1.36 -4.70
CA SER A 69 -7.46 1.73 -4.53
C SER A 69 -8.14 0.76 -3.58
N PHE A 70 -8.83 1.30 -2.59
CA PHE A 70 -9.63 0.51 -1.66
C PHE A 70 -11.06 0.41 -2.19
N SER A 71 -11.69 -0.74 -1.97
CA SER A 71 -13.13 -0.91 -2.21
C SER A 71 -13.89 -0.80 -0.89
N GLY A 72 -15.19 -0.60 -0.95
CA GLY A 72 -16.02 -0.60 0.24
C GLY A 72 -15.91 -1.90 1.03
N THR A 73 -15.76 -3.03 0.34
CA THR A 73 -15.56 -4.34 0.99
C THR A 73 -14.25 -4.39 1.77
N ASN A 74 -13.18 -3.81 1.25
CA ASN A 74 -11.90 -3.75 1.96
C ASN A 74 -12.03 -3.02 3.29
N LEU A 75 -12.91 -2.03 3.38
CA LEU A 75 -13.07 -1.19 4.55
C LEU A 75 -14.19 -1.64 5.49
N HIS A 76 -14.72 -2.85 5.30
CA HIS A 76 -15.71 -3.47 6.18
C HIS A 76 -15.04 -4.22 7.33
N HIS A 77 -14.24 -3.50 8.11
CA HIS A 77 -13.56 -4.04 9.29
C HIS A 77 -13.85 -3.16 10.48
N ASN A 78 -13.51 -3.63 11.67
CA ASN A 78 -13.71 -2.86 12.90
C ASN A 78 -12.83 -1.60 12.87
N ALA A 79 -13.34 -0.51 13.43
CA ALA A 79 -12.55 0.69 13.62
C ALA A 79 -11.29 0.39 14.44
N GLY A 80 -10.19 1.05 14.11
CA GLY A 80 -8.93 0.84 14.80
C GLY A 80 -7.74 1.05 13.91
N TYR A 81 -6.59 0.61 14.38
CA TYR A 81 -5.32 0.79 13.68
C TYR A 81 -4.95 -0.43 12.85
N TYR A 82 -4.43 -0.17 11.66
CA TYR A 82 -4.03 -1.18 10.70
C TYR A 82 -2.66 -0.81 10.13
N GLU A 83 -2.01 -1.78 9.53
CA GLU A 83 -0.70 -1.62 8.90
C GLU A 83 -0.73 -2.16 7.49
N GLY A 84 0.06 -1.55 6.61
CA GLY A 84 0.25 -2.01 5.24
C GLY A 84 1.71 -2.19 4.93
N GLU A 85 2.05 -3.35 4.37
CA GLU A 85 3.40 -3.66 3.92
C GLU A 85 3.41 -3.68 2.40
N ILE A 86 4.38 -2.97 1.79
CA ILE A 86 4.52 -2.90 0.35
C ILE A 86 5.58 -3.89 -0.13
N GLU A 87 5.22 -4.69 -1.13
CA GLU A 87 6.11 -5.67 -1.74
C GLU A 87 6.16 -5.44 -3.24
N VAL A 88 7.36 -5.30 -3.77
CA VAL A 88 7.60 -5.11 -5.21
C VAL A 88 8.15 -6.40 -5.79
N THR A 89 7.58 -6.84 -6.92
CA THR A 89 8.14 -7.93 -7.72
C THR A 89 8.63 -7.33 -9.02
N TYR A 90 9.93 -7.40 -9.25
CA TYR A 90 10.55 -6.87 -10.47
C TYR A 90 10.26 -7.80 -11.67
N SER A 91 10.44 -7.28 -12.88
CA SER A 91 10.24 -8.08 -14.11
C SER A 91 11.15 -9.31 -14.16
N SER A 92 12.26 -9.30 -13.45
CA SER A 92 13.16 -10.45 -13.32
C SER A 92 12.63 -11.54 -12.40
N GLY A 93 11.56 -11.28 -11.65
CA GLY A 93 11.01 -12.18 -10.64
C GLY A 93 11.58 -11.96 -9.24
N VAL A 94 12.54 -11.07 -9.08
CA VAL A 94 13.09 -10.73 -7.76
C VAL A 94 12.03 -9.97 -6.95
N ILE A 95 11.89 -10.33 -5.69
CA ILE A 95 10.90 -9.74 -4.78
C ILE A 95 11.65 -8.91 -3.74
N GLU A 96 11.17 -7.69 -3.51
CA GLU A 96 11.70 -6.80 -2.49
C GLU A 96 10.56 -6.28 -1.62
N THR A 97 10.66 -6.49 -0.30
CA THR A 97 9.71 -5.93 0.67
C THR A 97 10.30 -4.64 1.21
N LEU A 98 9.50 -3.56 1.20
CA LEU A 98 9.97 -2.28 1.71
C LEU A 98 9.93 -2.26 3.23
N TYR A 99 10.94 -1.65 3.84
CA TYR A 99 11.04 -1.58 5.30
C TYR A 99 9.98 -0.68 5.91
N GLU A 100 9.61 0.39 5.21
CA GLU A 100 8.63 1.31 5.75
C GLU A 100 7.24 0.68 5.70
N ILE A 101 6.61 0.60 6.87
CA ILE A 101 5.25 0.10 7.00
C ILE A 101 4.32 1.30 7.03
N LEU A 102 3.29 1.27 6.18
CA LEU A 102 2.27 2.30 6.17
C LEU A 102 1.30 2.05 7.33
N GLU A 103 0.93 3.13 8.03
CA GLU A 103 -0.01 3.04 9.12
C GLU A 103 -1.35 3.62 8.72
N PHE A 104 -2.44 2.97 9.14
CA PHE A 104 -3.80 3.38 8.82
C PHE A 104 -4.65 3.44 10.07
N TYR A 105 -5.53 4.41 10.13
CA TYR A 105 -6.59 4.44 11.11
C TYR A 105 -7.93 4.35 10.37
N LEU A 106 -8.70 3.29 10.67
CA LEU A 106 -10.03 3.10 10.12
C LEU A 106 -11.04 3.61 11.14
N ARG A 107 -11.72 4.70 10.82
CA ARG A 107 -12.71 5.29 11.70
C ARG A 107 -14.12 4.86 11.30
N ASP A 108 -15.02 4.87 12.27
CA ASP A 108 -16.42 4.55 12.01
C ASP A 108 -17.06 5.61 11.11
N ASP A 109 -18.00 5.16 10.32
CA ASP A 109 -18.92 6.00 9.59
C ASP A 109 -19.96 6.60 10.55
N PHE A 110 -20.43 7.78 10.26
CA PHE A 110 -21.47 8.41 11.06
C PHE A 110 -22.87 7.93 10.65
#